data_338a55bb6245580608ed6103f2387a77
#
_entry.id   338a55bb6245580608ed6103f2387a77
#
_cell.length_a   1.000
_cell.length_b   1.000
_cell.length_c   1.000
_cell.angle_alpha   90.00
_cell.angle_beta   90.00
_cell.angle_gamma   90.00
#
_symmetry.space_group_name_H-M   'P 1'
#
loop_
_entity.id
_entity.type
_entity.pdbx_description
1 polymer ?
#
loop_
_entity_poly.entity_id
_entity_poly.type
_entity_poly.pdbx_seq_one_letter_code
_entity_poly.pdbx_strand_id
1 'polypeptide(L)'
;MELTNTPGEVIAELPNRLRVVETDLAQPRLGLSTALFRQLADELDVIWHSAGNINLDDDLEALRRVNVDGTRNVLELAAVGVRKPMVFHVSTAFVAGARPEGVIYEDELDGAHGFENGYERSKYEAEVLVHEWSRAHGRPVGIMRPGILVTDLSPDAELPQHPLQFISRIVQASARGDGLALAGRGVAEEDRPVVRMTGRHDGHLNLMPVEHAAAVMVRLASGAPSGRVDTYQVVHDHEVATTVLVALLERLVPVRVRLVEKKPDDPTSLEATADLYPGFTPYLSHRRRFDDTRVRTRLGPVSSGIRVDLDYLTTGLSTKQSTQSTSAAGVR
;
A
#
# COMPACT_ATOMS: atom_id res chain seq x y z
N MET A 1 17.36 -11.31 -5.56
CA MET A 1 16.55 -10.11 -5.82
C MET A 1 16.62 -9.81 -7.31
N GLU A 2 15.64 -10.26 -8.06
CA GLU A 2 15.54 -9.92 -9.49
C GLU A 2 14.90 -8.52 -9.59
N LEU A 3 15.69 -7.57 -10.05
CA LEU A 3 15.19 -6.23 -10.36
C LEU A 3 14.57 -6.27 -11.76
N THR A 4 13.27 -6.54 -11.83
CA THR A 4 12.52 -6.51 -13.10
C THR A 4 12.60 -5.12 -13.73
N ASN A 5 12.92 -5.07 -15.04
CA ASN A 5 13.09 -3.85 -15.84
C ASN A 5 14.29 -2.94 -15.51
N THR A 6 15.27 -3.38 -14.74
CA THR A 6 16.49 -2.60 -14.53
C THR A 6 17.48 -2.87 -15.68
N PRO A 7 18.07 -1.83 -16.31
CA PRO A 7 19.10 -2.01 -17.35
C PRO A 7 20.26 -2.86 -16.84
N GLY A 8 20.73 -3.79 -17.68
CA GLY A 8 21.79 -4.76 -17.30
C GLY A 8 23.08 -4.11 -16.83
N GLU A 9 23.42 -2.91 -17.34
CA GLU A 9 24.57 -2.13 -16.86
C GLU A 9 24.42 -1.70 -15.40
N VAL A 10 23.21 -1.29 -14.98
CA VAL A 10 22.93 -0.91 -13.59
C VAL A 10 23.01 -2.13 -12.67
N ILE A 11 22.50 -3.29 -13.12
CA ILE A 11 22.58 -4.54 -12.35
C ILE A 11 24.04 -4.96 -12.13
N ALA A 12 24.89 -4.81 -13.14
CA ALA A 12 26.30 -5.14 -13.04
C ALA A 12 27.08 -4.26 -12.04
N GLU A 13 26.65 -3.01 -11.84
CA GLU A 13 27.27 -2.08 -10.87
C GLU A 13 26.75 -2.23 -9.44
N LEU A 14 25.58 -2.87 -9.23
CA LEU A 14 24.94 -2.98 -7.91
C LEU A 14 25.85 -3.57 -6.82
N PRO A 15 26.65 -4.63 -7.05
CA PRO A 15 27.51 -5.19 -6.01
C PRO A 15 28.51 -4.19 -5.42
N ASN A 16 28.89 -3.19 -6.21
CA ASN A 16 29.86 -2.16 -5.80
C ASN A 16 29.19 -0.90 -5.20
N ARG A 17 27.88 -0.72 -5.42
CA ARG A 17 27.12 0.47 -5.04
C ARG A 17 26.11 0.20 -3.95
N LEU A 18 25.76 -1.06 -3.70
CA LEU A 18 24.74 -1.47 -2.75
C LEU A 18 25.37 -2.16 -1.54
N ARG A 19 25.07 -1.65 -0.36
CA ARG A 19 25.35 -2.30 0.92
C ARG A 19 24.04 -2.65 1.60
N VAL A 20 23.80 -3.92 1.86
CA VAL A 20 22.64 -4.40 2.61
C VAL A 20 23.00 -4.46 4.09
N VAL A 21 22.14 -3.87 4.93
CA VAL A 21 22.23 -3.92 6.38
C VAL A 21 20.89 -4.39 6.91
N GLU A 22 20.88 -5.53 7.60
CA GLU A 22 19.69 -6.06 8.24
C GLU A 22 19.36 -5.23 9.47
N THR A 23 18.08 -4.84 9.61
CA THR A 23 17.59 -4.00 10.69
C THR A 23 16.25 -4.47 11.20
N ASP A 24 15.93 -4.18 12.46
CA ASP A 24 14.60 -4.35 13.05
C ASP A 24 14.06 -3.00 13.48
N LEU A 25 13.05 -2.51 12.76
CA LEU A 25 12.42 -1.22 13.03
C LEU A 25 11.86 -1.11 14.45
N ALA A 26 11.38 -2.21 15.03
CA ALA A 26 10.79 -2.24 16.35
C ALA A 26 11.79 -2.16 17.49
N GLN A 27 13.10 -2.30 17.18
CA GLN A 27 14.16 -2.29 18.18
C GLN A 27 14.83 -0.92 18.29
N PRO A 28 15.25 -0.51 19.49
CA PRO A 28 16.07 0.69 19.66
C PRO A 28 17.32 0.64 18.76
N ARG A 29 17.66 1.77 18.15
CA ARG A 29 18.76 1.87 17.17
C ARG A 29 18.61 0.89 15.99
N LEU A 30 17.36 0.55 15.62
CA LEU A 30 17.05 -0.38 14.52
C LEU A 30 17.67 -1.78 14.72
N GLY A 31 17.87 -2.22 15.97
CA GLY A 31 18.53 -3.47 16.31
C GLY A 31 20.04 -3.50 16.05
N LEU A 32 20.64 -2.39 15.62
CA LEU A 32 22.05 -2.28 15.28
C LEU A 32 22.93 -2.10 16.52
N SER A 33 24.21 -2.52 16.41
CA SER A 33 25.21 -2.14 17.39
C SER A 33 25.38 -0.61 17.45
N THR A 34 25.74 -0.07 18.61
CA THR A 34 25.97 1.38 18.76
C THR A 34 26.99 1.93 17.76
N ALA A 35 28.05 1.14 17.47
CA ALA A 35 29.08 1.54 16.52
C ALA A 35 28.54 1.65 15.10
N LEU A 36 27.82 0.63 14.62
CA LEU A 36 27.27 0.61 13.27
C LEU A 36 26.16 1.69 13.10
N PHE A 37 25.31 1.87 14.13
CA PHE A 37 24.29 2.90 14.12
C PHE A 37 24.90 4.31 13.97
N ARG A 38 25.95 4.61 14.72
CA ARG A 38 26.67 5.89 14.62
C ARG A 38 27.40 6.04 13.29
N GLN A 39 28.07 4.98 12.82
CA GLN A 39 28.72 4.98 11.51
C GLN A 39 27.69 5.34 10.40
N LEU A 40 26.53 4.69 10.37
CA LEU A 40 25.49 5.00 9.39
C LEU A 40 25.00 6.44 9.54
N ALA A 41 24.74 6.89 10.77
CA ALA A 41 24.28 8.27 11.01
C ALA A 41 25.28 9.32 10.49
N ASP A 42 26.59 9.03 10.55
CA ASP A 42 27.65 9.92 10.09
C ASP A 42 27.90 9.87 8.57
N GLU A 43 27.45 8.79 7.89
CA GLU A 43 27.70 8.57 6.46
C GLU A 43 26.51 9.02 5.56
N LEU A 44 25.28 8.98 6.09
CA LEU A 44 24.07 9.18 5.30
C LEU A 44 23.85 10.65 4.91
N ASP A 45 23.53 10.90 3.63
CA ASP A 45 23.10 12.20 3.10
C ASP A 45 21.57 12.25 2.91
N VAL A 46 20.93 11.12 2.66
CA VAL A 46 19.48 11.00 2.43
C VAL A 46 18.98 9.73 3.12
N ILE A 47 17.84 9.83 3.77
CA ILE A 47 17.09 8.69 4.34
C ILE A 47 15.73 8.62 3.69
N TRP A 48 15.45 7.48 3.04
CA TRP A 48 14.10 7.11 2.62
C TRP A 48 13.52 6.11 3.62
N HIS A 49 12.50 6.53 4.34
CA HIS A 49 11.77 5.65 5.24
C HIS A 49 10.48 5.19 4.58
N SER A 50 10.53 4.04 3.91
CA SER A 50 9.36 3.42 3.26
C SER A 50 8.96 2.09 3.89
N ALA A 51 9.73 1.60 4.86
CA ALA A 51 9.41 0.38 5.57
C ALA A 51 8.24 0.58 6.55
N GLY A 52 7.38 -0.42 6.67
CA GLY A 52 6.23 -0.38 7.57
C GLY A 52 5.41 -1.67 7.51
N ASN A 53 4.56 -1.86 8.50
CA ASN A 53 3.57 -2.92 8.50
C ASN A 53 2.29 -2.40 7.83
N ILE A 54 1.86 -3.07 6.75
CA ILE A 54 0.69 -2.71 5.94
C ILE A 54 -0.51 -3.65 6.17
N ASN A 55 -0.42 -4.56 7.13
CA ASN A 55 -1.51 -5.49 7.41
C ASN A 55 -2.68 -4.76 8.07
N LEU A 56 -3.81 -4.71 7.39
CA LEU A 56 -5.01 -3.99 7.84
C LEU A 56 -5.71 -4.70 9.02
N ASP A 57 -5.42 -5.99 9.23
CA ASP A 57 -6.08 -6.85 10.23
C ASP A 57 -5.23 -7.03 11.50
N ASP A 58 -3.99 -6.49 11.53
CA ASP A 58 -3.15 -6.55 12.72
C ASP A 58 -3.71 -5.66 13.85
N ASP A 59 -3.43 -6.04 15.08
CA ASP A 59 -3.75 -5.20 16.22
C ASP A 59 -2.96 -3.88 16.20
N LEU A 60 -3.57 -2.84 16.77
CA LEU A 60 -3.01 -1.49 16.72
C LEU A 60 -1.63 -1.40 17.39
N GLU A 61 -1.37 -2.19 18.45
CA GLU A 61 -0.09 -2.15 19.16
C GLU A 61 1.02 -2.78 18.32
N ALA A 62 0.73 -3.87 17.58
CA ALA A 62 1.67 -4.45 16.64
C ALA A 62 1.99 -3.47 15.51
N LEU A 63 0.98 -2.78 14.97
CA LEU A 63 1.16 -1.75 13.96
C LEU A 63 1.96 -0.56 14.47
N ARG A 64 1.71 -0.08 15.69
CA ARG A 64 2.46 1.02 16.31
C ARG A 64 3.93 0.70 16.51
N ARG A 65 4.26 -0.51 16.98
CA ARG A 65 5.66 -0.92 17.14
C ARG A 65 6.47 -0.75 15.88
N VAL A 66 5.90 -1.09 14.72
CA VAL A 66 6.60 -0.99 13.43
C VAL A 66 6.45 0.39 12.83
N ASN A 67 5.22 0.92 12.74
CA ASN A 67 4.94 2.14 12.00
C ASN A 67 5.29 3.42 12.79
N VAL A 68 5.04 3.45 14.10
CA VAL A 68 5.28 4.64 14.93
C VAL A 68 6.66 4.58 15.58
N ASP A 69 6.95 3.51 16.33
CA ASP A 69 8.24 3.39 17.02
C ASP A 69 9.37 3.16 16.03
N GLY A 70 9.12 2.40 14.94
CA GLY A 70 10.05 2.28 13.82
C GLY A 70 10.37 3.62 13.17
N THR A 71 9.36 4.46 12.93
CA THR A 71 9.58 5.84 12.44
C THR A 71 10.42 6.64 13.42
N ARG A 72 10.14 6.55 14.75
CA ARG A 72 10.94 7.22 15.79
C ARG A 72 12.40 6.79 15.74
N ASN A 73 12.68 5.49 15.61
CA ASN A 73 14.04 4.95 15.54
C ASN A 73 14.79 5.41 14.27
N VAL A 74 14.11 5.55 13.14
CA VAL A 74 14.70 6.12 11.91
C VAL A 74 14.98 7.61 12.06
N LEU A 75 14.08 8.36 12.69
CA LEU A 75 14.28 9.78 12.95
C LEU A 75 15.41 10.02 13.97
N GLU A 76 15.61 9.10 14.93
CA GLU A 76 16.77 9.11 15.84
C GLU A 76 18.08 8.92 15.05
N LEU A 77 18.12 7.96 14.10
CA LEU A 77 19.27 7.79 13.21
C LEU A 77 19.59 9.09 12.46
N ALA A 78 18.56 9.77 11.95
CA ALA A 78 18.73 11.05 11.26
C ALA A 78 19.25 12.16 12.17
N ALA A 79 19.01 12.10 13.49
CA ALA A 79 19.34 13.16 14.45
C ALA A 79 20.75 13.04 15.03
N VAL A 80 21.27 11.80 15.19
CA VAL A 80 22.47 11.50 16.01
C VAL A 80 23.78 11.83 15.31
N GLY A 81 23.83 11.70 13.96
CA GLY A 81 25.07 11.87 13.20
C GLY A 81 25.54 13.31 13.03
N VAL A 82 26.79 13.48 12.63
CA VAL A 82 27.37 14.79 12.28
C VAL A 82 26.77 15.32 10.97
N ARG A 83 26.40 14.43 10.05
CA ARG A 83 25.63 14.79 8.86
C ARG A 83 24.17 15.03 9.27
N LYS A 84 23.50 15.83 8.49
CA LYS A 84 22.06 16.11 8.64
C LYS A 84 21.34 15.61 7.41
N PRO A 85 21.13 14.28 7.30
CA PRO A 85 20.54 13.70 6.11
C PRO A 85 19.17 14.30 5.82
N MET A 86 18.84 14.48 4.53
CA MET A 86 17.48 14.77 4.10
C MET A 86 16.61 13.56 4.40
N VAL A 87 15.44 13.78 5.00
CA VAL A 87 14.51 12.70 5.33
C VAL A 87 13.29 12.76 4.40
N PHE A 88 12.99 11.63 3.76
CA PHE A 88 11.76 11.39 3.03
C PHE A 88 10.98 10.26 3.71
N HIS A 89 9.77 10.57 4.17
CA HIS A 89 8.88 9.61 4.81
C HIS A 89 7.77 9.19 3.85
N VAL A 90 7.69 7.91 3.54
CA VAL A 90 6.59 7.34 2.76
C VAL A 90 5.43 7.03 3.71
N SER A 91 4.44 7.90 3.69
CA SER A 91 3.18 7.80 4.40
C SER A 91 2.11 7.11 3.51
N THR A 92 0.89 7.56 3.55
CA THR A 92 -0.22 7.12 2.69
C THR A 92 -1.25 8.26 2.58
N ALA A 93 -1.96 8.34 1.46
CA ALA A 93 -3.10 9.24 1.32
C ALA A 93 -4.22 8.94 2.33
N PHE A 94 -4.21 7.72 2.88
CA PHE A 94 -5.23 7.21 3.81
C PHE A 94 -5.03 7.67 5.27
N VAL A 95 -4.01 8.48 5.59
CA VAL A 95 -3.94 9.24 6.86
C VAL A 95 -5.11 10.21 7.02
N ALA A 96 -5.86 10.47 5.95
CA ALA A 96 -7.13 11.19 5.96
C ALA A 96 -8.22 10.52 6.83
N GLY A 97 -8.00 9.27 7.25
CA GLY A 97 -8.91 8.51 8.12
C GLY A 97 -10.25 8.17 7.46
N ALA A 98 -11.30 8.06 8.27
CA ALA A 98 -12.63 7.62 7.85
C ALA A 98 -13.48 8.72 7.19
N ARG A 99 -12.90 9.81 6.71
CA ARG A 99 -13.62 10.86 5.97
C ARG A 99 -14.17 10.28 4.65
N PRO A 100 -15.49 10.19 4.46
CA PRO A 100 -16.06 9.40 3.35
C PRO A 100 -16.05 10.13 2.01
N GLU A 101 -16.03 11.46 1.99
CA GLU A 101 -16.19 12.26 0.76
C GLU A 101 -15.50 13.62 0.84
N GLY A 102 -15.48 14.34 -0.27
CA GLY A 102 -14.86 15.66 -0.43
C GLY A 102 -13.41 15.57 -0.93
N VAL A 103 -12.72 16.69 -0.93
CA VAL A 103 -11.31 16.78 -1.31
C VAL A 103 -10.43 16.75 -0.07
N ILE A 104 -9.42 15.91 -0.06
CA ILE A 104 -8.37 15.83 0.95
C ILE A 104 -7.18 16.63 0.43
N TYR A 105 -6.80 17.68 1.13
CA TYR A 105 -5.68 18.54 0.72
C TYR A 105 -4.34 18.04 1.27
N GLU A 106 -3.24 18.41 0.60
CA GLU A 106 -1.88 17.96 0.95
C GLU A 106 -1.40 18.47 2.31
N ASP A 107 -1.95 19.58 2.81
CA ASP A 107 -1.63 20.13 4.14
C ASP A 107 -2.56 19.65 5.25
N GLU A 108 -3.61 18.90 4.94
CA GLU A 108 -4.50 18.34 5.95
C GLU A 108 -3.84 17.14 6.64
N LEU A 109 -3.85 17.17 7.97
CA LEU A 109 -3.51 16.05 8.83
C LEU A 109 -4.46 16.11 10.05
N ASP A 110 -5.68 15.61 9.84
CA ASP A 110 -6.76 15.71 10.82
C ASP A 110 -7.33 14.33 11.15
N GLY A 111 -7.29 13.96 12.42
CA GLY A 111 -7.84 12.71 12.94
C GLY A 111 -9.29 12.79 13.41
N ALA A 112 -10.00 13.92 13.20
CA ALA A 112 -11.36 14.15 13.74
C ALA A 112 -12.41 13.16 13.21
N HIS A 113 -12.21 12.61 12.01
CA HIS A 113 -13.10 11.62 11.42
C HIS A 113 -12.87 10.18 11.94
N GLY A 114 -11.85 9.95 12.78
CA GLY A 114 -11.41 8.61 13.14
C GLY A 114 -10.71 7.89 11.98
N PHE A 115 -10.60 6.57 12.07
CA PHE A 115 -9.85 5.75 11.12
C PHE A 115 -10.63 4.48 10.79
N GLU A 116 -10.55 4.02 9.56
CA GLU A 116 -11.20 2.78 9.12
C GLU A 116 -10.57 1.54 9.77
N ASN A 117 -9.26 1.60 10.06
CA ASN A 117 -8.52 0.49 10.66
C ASN A 117 -7.29 0.97 11.44
N GLY A 118 -6.62 0.02 12.11
CA GLY A 118 -5.39 0.28 12.87
C GLY A 118 -4.23 0.76 12.03
N TYR A 119 -4.13 0.31 10.76
CA TYR A 119 -3.10 0.75 9.85
C TYR A 119 -3.16 2.26 9.58
N GLU A 120 -4.33 2.78 9.16
CA GLU A 120 -4.50 4.22 8.92
C GLU A 120 -4.12 5.04 10.16
N ARG A 121 -4.59 4.60 11.33
CA ARG A 121 -4.28 5.24 12.60
C ARG A 121 -2.80 5.24 12.90
N SER A 122 -2.12 4.12 12.74
CA SER A 122 -0.67 4.02 13.00
C SER A 122 0.15 4.88 12.03
N LYS A 123 -0.24 4.97 10.75
CA LYS A 123 0.40 5.84 9.76
C LYS A 123 0.15 7.32 10.05
N TYR A 124 -1.05 7.69 10.49
CA TYR A 124 -1.36 9.04 10.95
C TYR A 124 -0.49 9.42 12.16
N GLU A 125 -0.42 8.57 13.19
CA GLU A 125 0.41 8.81 14.38
C GLU A 125 1.91 8.93 14.01
N ALA A 126 2.39 8.11 13.08
CA ALA A 126 3.76 8.22 12.58
C ALA A 126 4.02 9.55 11.86
N GLU A 127 3.07 10.02 11.05
CA GLU A 127 3.20 11.28 10.34
C GLU A 127 3.16 12.49 11.31
N VAL A 128 2.29 12.46 12.33
CA VAL A 128 2.31 13.44 13.42
C VAL A 128 3.71 13.51 14.08
N LEU A 129 4.30 12.34 14.38
CA LEU A 129 5.64 12.25 14.94
C LEU A 129 6.69 12.89 14.02
N VAL A 130 6.59 12.68 12.70
CA VAL A 130 7.50 13.31 11.72
C VAL A 130 7.38 14.84 11.74
N HIS A 131 6.16 15.38 11.82
CA HIS A 131 5.94 16.82 11.96
C HIS A 131 6.53 17.39 13.25
N GLU A 132 6.33 16.70 14.36
CA GLU A 132 6.88 17.10 15.66
C GLU A 132 8.41 17.09 15.65
N TRP A 133 9.01 16.02 15.12
CA TRP A 133 10.46 15.89 14.98
C TRP A 133 11.04 17.01 14.11
N SER A 134 10.45 17.27 12.94
CA SER A 134 10.87 18.35 12.05
C SER A 134 10.86 19.71 12.77
N ARG A 135 9.82 19.96 13.56
CA ARG A 135 9.69 21.19 14.34
C ARG A 135 10.73 21.29 15.44
N ALA A 136 10.93 20.20 16.19
CA ALA A 136 11.86 20.16 17.33
C ALA A 136 13.32 20.32 16.89
N HIS A 137 13.70 19.74 15.74
CA HIS A 137 15.08 19.76 15.25
C HIS A 137 15.34 20.88 14.23
N GLY A 138 14.32 21.63 13.80
CA GLY A 138 14.45 22.67 12.78
C GLY A 138 14.86 22.11 11.40
N ARG A 139 14.50 20.85 11.08
CA ARG A 139 14.97 20.13 9.89
C ARG A 139 13.84 19.89 8.89
N PRO A 140 14.10 20.14 7.59
CA PRO A 140 13.11 19.88 6.57
C PRO A 140 12.89 18.38 6.37
N VAL A 141 11.63 18.00 6.05
CA VAL A 141 11.22 16.62 5.73
C VAL A 141 10.29 16.65 4.52
N GLY A 142 10.46 15.71 3.60
CA GLY A 142 9.50 15.41 2.55
C GLY A 142 8.60 14.25 2.96
N ILE A 143 7.28 14.44 2.92
CA ILE A 143 6.28 13.39 3.18
C ILE A 143 5.62 13.03 1.87
N MET A 144 5.64 11.73 1.52
CA MET A 144 5.02 11.19 0.32
C MET A 144 3.79 10.37 0.73
N ARG A 145 2.62 10.77 0.26
CA ARG A 145 1.34 10.08 0.53
C ARG A 145 0.83 9.39 -0.74
N PRO A 146 1.31 8.18 -1.06
CA PRO A 146 0.76 7.43 -2.18
C PRO A 146 -0.69 7.00 -1.92
N GLY A 147 -1.47 6.86 -3.01
CA GLY A 147 -2.73 6.12 -3.03
C GLY A 147 -2.51 4.63 -2.77
N ILE A 148 -3.54 3.80 -3.01
CA ILE A 148 -3.37 2.35 -2.95
C ILE A 148 -2.49 1.92 -4.12
N LEU A 149 -1.31 1.37 -3.82
CA LEU A 149 -0.36 0.95 -4.84
C LEU A 149 -0.81 -0.36 -5.48
N VAL A 150 -0.83 -0.40 -6.80
CA VAL A 150 -1.20 -1.57 -7.62
C VAL A 150 -0.17 -1.77 -8.73
N THR A 151 -0.12 -2.98 -9.30
CA THR A 151 0.74 -3.30 -10.44
C THR A 151 0.04 -4.29 -11.35
N ASP A 152 0.40 -4.30 -12.63
CA ASP A 152 0.03 -5.33 -13.61
C ASP A 152 1.10 -6.42 -13.74
N LEU A 153 2.20 -6.32 -13.01
CA LEU A 153 3.20 -7.37 -12.93
C LEU A 153 2.66 -8.56 -12.13
N SER A 154 2.88 -9.75 -12.65
CA SER A 154 2.51 -10.98 -11.94
C SER A 154 3.22 -11.04 -10.59
N PRO A 155 2.51 -11.43 -9.50
CA PRO A 155 3.09 -11.47 -8.17
C PRO A 155 4.28 -12.42 -8.12
N ASP A 156 5.37 -11.95 -7.55
CA ASP A 156 6.47 -12.79 -7.12
C ASP A 156 6.12 -13.44 -5.77
N ALA A 157 6.42 -14.74 -5.62
CA ALA A 157 6.12 -15.46 -4.38
C ALA A 157 6.89 -14.93 -3.17
N GLU A 158 8.00 -14.23 -3.39
CA GLU A 158 8.85 -13.65 -2.34
C GLU A 158 8.41 -12.24 -1.91
N LEU A 159 7.51 -11.60 -2.66
CA LEU A 159 7.02 -10.26 -2.32
C LEU A 159 5.80 -10.33 -1.39
N PRO A 160 5.65 -9.34 -0.48
CA PRO A 160 4.44 -9.19 0.32
C PRO A 160 3.21 -9.16 -0.57
N GLN A 161 2.19 -9.91 -0.16
CA GLN A 161 0.97 -9.99 -0.96
C GLN A 161 0.19 -8.70 -0.91
N HIS A 162 -0.29 -8.28 -2.07
CA HIS A 162 -1.19 -7.13 -2.17
C HIS A 162 -2.50 -7.39 -1.38
N PRO A 163 -3.04 -6.39 -0.63
CA PRO A 163 -4.28 -6.56 0.12
C PRO A 163 -5.45 -7.13 -0.68
N LEU A 164 -5.56 -6.78 -1.98
CA LEU A 164 -6.59 -7.35 -2.86
C LEU A 164 -6.39 -8.86 -3.12
N GLN A 165 -5.15 -9.37 -3.17
CA GLN A 165 -4.88 -10.82 -3.29
C GLN A 165 -5.30 -11.59 -2.04
N PHE A 166 -5.11 -10.98 -0.87
CA PHE A 166 -5.51 -11.59 0.39
C PHE A 166 -7.04 -11.79 0.44
N ILE A 167 -7.82 -10.79 0.03
CA ILE A 167 -9.28 -10.89 -0.09
C ILE A 167 -9.68 -12.07 -0.97
N SER A 168 -9.06 -12.22 -2.16
CA SER A 168 -9.38 -13.31 -3.06
C SER A 168 -9.10 -14.69 -2.45
N ARG A 169 -8.02 -14.82 -1.68
CA ARG A 169 -7.66 -16.08 -0.99
C ARG A 169 -8.61 -16.41 0.14
N ILE A 170 -9.04 -15.43 0.93
CA ILE A 170 -10.00 -15.64 2.01
C ILE A 170 -11.33 -16.13 1.45
N VAL A 171 -11.86 -15.44 0.45
CA VAL A 171 -13.12 -15.82 -0.19
C VAL A 171 -13.00 -17.22 -0.80
N GLN A 172 -11.87 -17.55 -1.46
CA GLN A 172 -11.63 -18.91 -1.98
C GLN A 172 -11.52 -19.96 -0.87
N ALA A 173 -10.88 -19.65 0.25
CA ALA A 173 -10.74 -20.57 1.38
C ALA A 173 -12.09 -20.83 2.05
N SER A 174 -12.89 -19.77 2.24
CA SER A 174 -14.24 -19.86 2.79
C SER A 174 -15.18 -20.66 1.91
N ALA A 175 -15.12 -20.43 0.60
CA ALA A 175 -15.90 -21.20 -0.37
C ALA A 175 -15.55 -22.71 -0.37
N ARG A 176 -14.33 -23.09 0.01
CA ARG A 176 -13.92 -24.50 0.16
C ARG A 176 -14.37 -25.13 1.49
N GLY A 177 -14.46 -24.33 2.56
CA GLY A 177 -14.79 -24.80 3.92
C GLY A 177 -16.28 -25.13 4.12
N ASP A 178 -17.19 -24.39 3.49
CA ASP A 178 -18.64 -24.53 3.65
C ASP A 178 -19.29 -25.60 2.73
N GLY A 179 -18.51 -26.48 2.13
CA GLY A 179 -19.05 -27.48 1.18
C GLY A 179 -19.59 -26.86 -0.11
N LEU A 180 -19.52 -25.54 -0.28
CA LEU A 180 -19.57 -24.85 -1.55
C LEU A 180 -18.22 -25.14 -2.26
N ALA A 181 -18.06 -26.38 -2.71
CA ALA A 181 -17.10 -26.68 -3.74
C ALA A 181 -17.58 -25.95 -5.00
N LEU A 182 -17.34 -24.62 -5.04
CA LEU A 182 -17.36 -23.83 -6.24
C LEU A 182 -16.16 -24.34 -7.04
N ALA A 183 -16.36 -25.56 -7.60
CA ALA A 183 -15.46 -26.18 -8.51
C ALA A 183 -15.21 -25.13 -9.59
N GLY A 184 -13.99 -24.66 -9.67
CA GLY A 184 -13.61 -23.64 -10.60
C GLY A 184 -14.04 -24.03 -12.01
N ARG A 185 -14.43 -23.04 -12.81
CA ARG A 185 -14.75 -23.15 -14.24
C ARG A 185 -15.97 -24.03 -14.56
N GLY A 186 -17.16 -23.45 -14.49
CA GLY A 186 -18.36 -24.06 -15.04
C GLY A 186 -19.67 -23.75 -14.35
N VAL A 187 -19.68 -22.96 -13.26
CA VAL A 187 -20.95 -22.49 -12.68
C VAL A 187 -21.49 -21.38 -13.57
N ALA A 188 -22.69 -21.57 -14.11
CA ALA A 188 -23.37 -20.53 -14.87
C ALA A 188 -23.50 -19.26 -14.01
N GLU A 189 -23.41 -18.10 -14.61
CA GLU A 189 -23.42 -16.81 -13.89
C GLU A 189 -24.66 -16.67 -13.01
N GLU A 190 -25.80 -17.18 -13.46
CA GLU A 190 -27.09 -17.20 -12.78
C GLU A 190 -27.09 -18.06 -11.50
N ASP A 191 -26.24 -19.11 -11.44
CA ASP A 191 -26.13 -20.05 -10.30
C ASP A 191 -25.10 -19.61 -9.25
N ARG A 192 -24.38 -18.51 -9.49
CA ARG A 192 -23.39 -18.01 -8.54
C ARG A 192 -24.06 -17.46 -7.30
N PRO A 193 -23.57 -17.78 -6.09
CA PRO A 193 -24.11 -17.21 -4.86
C PRO A 193 -23.97 -15.69 -4.85
N VAL A 194 -25.01 -15.01 -4.35
CA VAL A 194 -24.99 -13.56 -4.16
C VAL A 194 -24.39 -13.24 -2.80
N VAL A 195 -23.36 -12.39 -2.79
CA VAL A 195 -22.70 -11.86 -1.58
C VAL A 195 -23.04 -10.38 -1.46
N ARG A 196 -23.72 -10.01 -0.36
CA ARG A 196 -24.02 -8.61 -0.05
C ARG A 196 -22.83 -7.99 0.67
N MET A 197 -22.25 -6.94 0.10
CA MET A 197 -21.13 -6.22 0.68
C MET A 197 -21.51 -4.78 0.94
N THR A 198 -21.16 -4.25 2.11
CA THR A 198 -21.36 -2.82 2.39
C THR A 198 -20.52 -1.99 1.45
N GLY A 199 -21.14 -1.06 0.76
CA GLY A 199 -20.48 -0.21 -0.23
C GLY A 199 -21.47 0.58 -1.07
N ARG A 200 -20.95 1.43 -1.94
CA ARG A 200 -21.72 2.35 -2.79
C ARG A 200 -21.37 2.14 -4.25
N HIS A 201 -22.39 2.15 -5.11
CA HIS A 201 -22.20 2.08 -6.58
C HIS A 201 -21.51 3.34 -7.14
N ASP A 202 -21.68 4.50 -6.49
CA ASP A 202 -21.06 5.76 -6.83
C ASP A 202 -19.75 6.02 -6.08
N GLY A 203 -19.26 5.02 -5.36
CA GLY A 203 -17.97 5.03 -4.69
C GLY A 203 -16.78 4.93 -5.66
N HIS A 204 -15.61 5.37 -5.21
CA HIS A 204 -14.38 5.26 -5.96
C HIS A 204 -13.14 5.27 -5.05
N LEU A 205 -12.04 4.73 -5.56
CA LEU A 205 -10.75 4.66 -4.87
C LEU A 205 -9.63 5.16 -5.77
N ASN A 206 -8.63 5.77 -5.16
CA ASN A 206 -7.40 6.09 -5.86
C ASN A 206 -6.45 4.89 -5.83
N LEU A 207 -6.29 4.24 -6.99
CA LEU A 207 -5.36 3.15 -7.22
C LEU A 207 -4.21 3.65 -8.10
N MET A 208 -2.99 3.59 -7.58
CA MET A 208 -1.80 4.18 -8.19
C MET A 208 -0.82 3.09 -8.65
N PRO A 209 -0.42 3.05 -9.94
CA PRO A 209 0.63 2.14 -10.38
C PRO A 209 1.91 2.35 -9.57
N VAL A 210 2.45 1.29 -8.97
CA VAL A 210 3.59 1.38 -8.02
C VAL A 210 4.84 1.91 -8.69
N GLU A 211 5.11 1.53 -9.95
CA GLU A 211 6.24 1.97 -10.73
C GLU A 211 6.18 3.48 -11.00
N HIS A 212 4.97 3.97 -11.30
CA HIS A 212 4.75 5.39 -11.51
C HIS A 212 4.86 6.19 -10.20
N ALA A 213 4.28 5.66 -9.11
CA ALA A 213 4.44 6.27 -7.79
C ALA A 213 5.92 6.41 -7.41
N ALA A 214 6.72 5.35 -7.60
CA ALA A 214 8.15 5.37 -7.32
C ALA A 214 8.88 6.45 -8.15
N ALA A 215 8.59 6.52 -9.46
CA ALA A 215 9.19 7.52 -10.34
C ALA A 215 8.82 8.95 -9.92
N VAL A 216 7.56 9.21 -9.55
CA VAL A 216 7.09 10.52 -9.05
C VAL A 216 7.80 10.87 -7.75
N MET A 217 7.85 9.96 -6.78
CA MET A 217 8.51 10.19 -5.49
C MET A 217 9.99 10.51 -5.66
N VAL A 218 10.72 9.76 -6.50
CA VAL A 218 12.15 10.02 -6.78
C VAL A 218 12.34 11.40 -7.41
N ARG A 219 11.48 11.82 -8.36
CA ARG A 219 11.52 13.16 -8.95
C ARG A 219 11.24 14.26 -7.94
N LEU A 220 10.28 14.06 -7.03
CA LEU A 220 9.99 15.01 -5.95
C LEU A 220 11.19 15.17 -5.01
N ALA A 221 11.91 14.09 -4.75
CA ALA A 221 13.07 14.07 -3.86
C ALA A 221 14.36 14.59 -4.51
N SER A 222 14.39 14.84 -5.82
CA SER A 222 15.59 15.38 -6.49
C SER A 222 15.95 16.82 -6.08
N GLY A 223 15.06 17.50 -5.37
CA GLY A 223 15.31 18.81 -4.80
C GLY A 223 14.96 18.87 -3.30
N ALA A 224 15.63 19.76 -2.57
CA ALA A 224 15.32 19.97 -1.15
C ALA A 224 13.86 20.41 -0.97
N PRO A 225 13.20 20.03 0.14
CA PRO A 225 11.91 20.60 0.54
C PRO A 225 11.97 22.12 0.60
N SER A 226 10.90 22.76 0.17
CA SER A 226 10.79 24.24 0.14
C SER A 226 10.40 24.81 1.50
N GLY A 227 9.73 23.99 2.31
CA GLY A 227 9.25 24.32 3.64
C GLY A 227 9.90 23.50 4.73
N ARG A 228 9.32 23.58 5.92
CA ARG A 228 9.76 22.74 7.04
C ARG A 228 9.30 21.30 6.86
N VAL A 229 8.05 21.11 6.44
CA VAL A 229 7.50 19.83 6.00
C VAL A 229 6.77 20.07 4.70
N ASP A 230 7.21 19.40 3.65
CA ASP A 230 6.52 19.36 2.36
C ASP A 230 5.81 18.03 2.21
N THR A 231 4.49 18.07 2.19
CA THR A 231 3.65 16.88 1.97
C THR A 231 3.16 16.86 0.54
N TYR A 232 3.22 15.69 -0.09
CA TYR A 232 2.85 15.45 -1.47
C TYR A 232 1.88 14.27 -1.56
N GLN A 233 0.71 14.49 -2.17
CA GLN A 233 -0.24 13.42 -2.52
C GLN A 233 0.22 12.77 -3.83
N VAL A 234 0.81 11.57 -3.74
CA VAL A 234 1.27 10.80 -4.90
C VAL A 234 0.16 9.88 -5.35
N VAL A 235 -0.80 10.47 -6.06
CA VAL A 235 -2.07 9.82 -6.41
C VAL A 235 -2.24 9.76 -7.93
N HIS A 236 -3.06 8.82 -8.38
CA HIS A 236 -3.39 8.67 -9.79
C HIS A 236 -4.32 9.81 -10.24
N ASP A 237 -4.19 10.25 -11.48
CA ASP A 237 -5.02 11.30 -12.09
C ASP A 237 -6.49 10.89 -12.30
N HIS A 238 -6.78 9.59 -12.18
CA HIS A 238 -8.13 9.03 -12.30
C HIS A 238 -8.47 8.12 -11.13
N GLU A 239 -9.70 8.26 -10.63
CA GLU A 239 -10.24 7.37 -9.62
C GLU A 239 -10.80 6.09 -10.26
N VAL A 240 -10.67 4.96 -9.58
CA VAL A 240 -11.24 3.68 -9.99
C VAL A 240 -12.60 3.50 -9.31
N ALA A 241 -13.65 3.34 -10.10
CA ALA A 241 -14.99 3.17 -9.58
C ALA A 241 -15.12 1.86 -8.77
N THR A 242 -15.91 1.89 -7.69
CA THR A 242 -16.21 0.70 -6.87
C THR A 242 -16.77 -0.46 -7.70
N THR A 243 -17.51 -0.15 -8.76
CA THR A 243 -18.03 -1.17 -9.68
C THR A 243 -16.96 -1.97 -10.41
N VAL A 244 -15.78 -1.38 -10.66
CA VAL A 244 -14.61 -2.10 -11.21
C VAL A 244 -14.04 -3.09 -10.20
N LEU A 245 -14.01 -2.70 -8.90
CA LEU A 245 -13.56 -3.58 -7.82
C LEU A 245 -14.55 -4.73 -7.58
N VAL A 246 -15.85 -4.46 -7.70
CA VAL A 246 -16.88 -5.51 -7.69
C VAL A 246 -16.65 -6.51 -8.84
N ALA A 247 -16.49 -6.01 -10.07
CA ALA A 247 -16.21 -6.87 -11.23
C ALA A 247 -14.90 -7.67 -11.07
N LEU A 248 -13.88 -7.08 -10.42
CA LEU A 248 -12.65 -7.78 -10.09
C LEU A 248 -12.88 -8.94 -9.13
N LEU A 249 -13.65 -8.72 -8.06
CA LEU A 249 -14.02 -9.79 -7.11
C LEU A 249 -14.78 -10.91 -7.80
N GLU A 250 -15.78 -10.59 -8.62
CA GLU A 250 -16.58 -11.56 -9.38
C GLU A 250 -15.76 -12.33 -10.42
N ARG A 251 -14.66 -11.75 -10.91
CA ARG A 251 -13.72 -12.41 -11.82
C ARG A 251 -12.76 -13.35 -11.09
N LEU A 252 -12.36 -12.99 -9.87
CA LEU A 252 -11.43 -13.78 -9.05
C LEU A 252 -12.13 -14.93 -8.32
N VAL A 253 -13.42 -14.75 -8.00
CA VAL A 253 -14.22 -15.68 -7.20
C VAL A 253 -15.56 -15.90 -7.90
N PRO A 254 -16.09 -17.13 -7.99
CA PRO A 254 -17.35 -17.41 -8.65
C PRO A 254 -18.56 -17.00 -7.78
N VAL A 255 -18.66 -15.73 -7.44
CA VAL A 255 -19.77 -15.09 -6.72
C VAL A 255 -20.37 -13.98 -7.55
N ARG A 256 -21.55 -13.49 -7.19
CA ARG A 256 -22.10 -12.20 -7.60
C ARG A 256 -22.10 -11.27 -6.40
N VAL A 257 -21.54 -10.08 -6.54
CA VAL A 257 -21.48 -9.09 -5.47
C VAL A 257 -22.62 -8.09 -5.62
N ARG A 258 -23.40 -7.92 -4.56
CA ARG A 258 -24.41 -6.88 -4.46
C ARG A 258 -23.99 -5.86 -3.42
N LEU A 259 -23.72 -4.63 -3.83
CA LEU A 259 -23.45 -3.54 -2.90
C LEU A 259 -24.73 -3.15 -2.17
N VAL A 260 -24.61 -2.99 -0.86
CA VAL A 260 -25.69 -2.56 0.05
C VAL A 260 -25.21 -1.40 0.91
N GLU A 261 -26.10 -0.46 1.26
CA GLU A 261 -25.69 0.70 2.08
C GLU A 261 -25.43 0.34 3.55
N LYS A 262 -26.06 -0.72 4.02
CA LYS A 262 -25.95 -1.19 5.41
C LYS A 262 -25.66 -2.68 5.43
N LYS A 263 -24.91 -3.09 6.45
CA LYS A 263 -24.64 -4.49 6.71
C LYS A 263 -25.98 -5.25 6.86
N PRO A 264 -26.09 -6.44 6.22
CA PRO A 264 -27.29 -7.27 6.38
C PRO A 264 -27.48 -7.75 7.82
N ASP A 265 -28.71 -7.72 8.32
CA ASP A 265 -29.05 -8.23 9.65
C ASP A 265 -29.03 -9.78 9.70
N ASP A 266 -29.15 -10.41 8.50
CA ASP A 266 -29.18 -11.87 8.30
C ASP A 266 -28.04 -12.32 7.37
N PRO A 267 -26.78 -12.20 7.77
CA PRO A 267 -25.66 -12.55 6.91
C PRO A 267 -25.61 -14.05 6.63
N THR A 268 -25.32 -14.43 5.39
CA THR A 268 -24.97 -15.81 5.04
C THR A 268 -23.61 -16.19 5.66
N SER A 269 -23.27 -17.48 5.73
CA SER A 269 -21.96 -17.93 6.22
C SER A 269 -20.81 -17.29 5.45
N LEU A 270 -20.96 -17.10 4.13
CA LEU A 270 -19.97 -16.47 3.27
C LEU A 270 -19.82 -14.98 3.59
N GLU A 271 -20.92 -14.25 3.80
CA GLU A 271 -20.92 -12.85 4.19
C GLU A 271 -20.33 -12.66 5.60
N ALA A 272 -20.69 -13.54 6.55
CA ALA A 272 -20.12 -13.53 7.89
C ALA A 272 -18.61 -13.78 7.89
N THR A 273 -18.11 -14.63 6.99
CA THR A 273 -16.67 -14.85 6.83
C THR A 273 -15.97 -13.64 6.22
N ALA A 274 -16.59 -12.99 5.22
CA ALA A 274 -16.05 -11.74 4.66
C ALA A 274 -15.96 -10.63 5.72
N ASP A 275 -16.88 -10.59 6.66
CA ASP A 275 -16.91 -9.66 7.79
C ASP A 275 -15.81 -9.89 8.84
N LEU A 276 -15.18 -11.07 8.89
CA LEU A 276 -14.01 -11.32 9.75
C LEU A 276 -12.75 -10.54 9.28
N TYR A 277 -12.77 -10.02 8.06
CA TYR A 277 -11.67 -9.27 7.47
C TYR A 277 -12.15 -7.92 6.96
N PRO A 278 -12.60 -7.02 7.86
CA PRO A 278 -13.25 -5.76 7.49
C PRO A 278 -12.29 -4.76 6.84
N GLY A 279 -10.99 -4.99 6.92
CA GLY A 279 -9.95 -4.01 6.61
C GLY A 279 -10.10 -3.26 5.28
N PHE A 280 -10.67 -3.89 4.24
CA PHE A 280 -10.86 -3.24 2.94
C PHE A 280 -12.32 -2.82 2.65
N THR A 281 -13.30 -3.47 3.26
CA THR A 281 -14.73 -3.24 2.98
C THR A 281 -15.19 -1.78 3.16
N PRO A 282 -14.74 -1.02 4.19
CA PRO A 282 -15.13 0.38 4.37
C PRO A 282 -14.79 1.26 3.17
N TYR A 283 -13.68 0.96 2.48
CA TYR A 283 -13.23 1.74 1.32
C TYR A 283 -14.19 1.69 0.13
N LEU A 284 -15.03 0.66 0.02
CA LEU A 284 -16.04 0.56 -1.03
C LEU A 284 -17.15 1.62 -0.92
N SER A 285 -17.21 2.37 0.18
CA SER A 285 -18.17 3.45 0.42
C SER A 285 -17.60 4.85 0.18
N HIS A 286 -16.30 4.98 -0.08
CA HIS A 286 -15.63 6.27 -0.18
C HIS A 286 -15.90 6.96 -1.52
N ARG A 287 -16.05 8.31 -1.44
CA ARG A 287 -16.18 9.24 -2.58
C ARG A 287 -15.21 10.42 -2.45
N ARG A 288 -14.14 10.25 -1.69
CA ARG A 288 -13.13 11.26 -1.49
C ARG A 288 -12.14 11.31 -2.64
N ARG A 289 -11.63 12.50 -2.93
CA ARG A 289 -10.57 12.76 -3.88
C ARG A 289 -9.37 13.35 -3.15
N PHE A 290 -8.22 13.23 -3.76
CA PHE A 290 -6.99 13.74 -3.17
C PHE A 290 -6.44 14.87 -4.03
N ASP A 291 -6.13 16.01 -3.40
CA ASP A 291 -5.48 17.13 -4.08
C ASP A 291 -3.98 16.85 -4.26
N ASP A 292 -3.47 16.98 -5.47
CA ASP A 292 -2.07 16.78 -5.83
C ASP A 292 -1.44 18.06 -6.41
N THR A 293 -1.97 19.21 -6.02
CA THR A 293 -1.56 20.52 -6.54
C THR A 293 -0.08 20.80 -6.33
N ARG A 294 0.50 20.41 -5.18
CA ARG A 294 1.93 20.58 -4.91
C ARG A 294 2.79 19.69 -5.82
N VAL A 295 2.36 18.45 -6.05
CA VAL A 295 3.04 17.55 -7.00
C VAL A 295 3.06 18.18 -8.40
N ARG A 296 1.91 18.61 -8.90
CA ARG A 296 1.80 19.26 -10.21
C ARG A 296 2.56 20.57 -10.30
N THR A 297 2.56 21.37 -9.25
CA THR A 297 3.32 22.62 -9.20
C THR A 297 4.82 22.37 -9.31
N ARG A 298 5.31 21.30 -8.65
CA ARG A 298 6.75 20.99 -8.61
C ARG A 298 7.26 20.27 -9.85
N LEU A 299 6.46 19.37 -10.40
CA LEU A 299 6.88 18.47 -11.49
C LEU A 299 6.23 18.76 -12.84
N GLY A 300 5.25 19.65 -12.89
CA GLY A 300 4.33 19.78 -14.01
C GLY A 300 3.25 18.68 -14.01
N PRO A 301 2.47 18.58 -15.10
CA PRO A 301 1.50 17.50 -15.24
C PRO A 301 2.17 16.13 -15.10
N VAL A 302 1.65 15.31 -14.19
CA VAL A 302 2.20 13.98 -13.90
C VAL A 302 1.09 12.97 -14.20
N SER A 303 1.08 12.46 -15.45
CA SER A 303 0.19 11.35 -15.81
C SER A 303 1.02 10.09 -16.04
N SER A 304 0.54 8.96 -15.57
CA SER A 304 1.16 7.67 -15.84
C SER A 304 0.97 7.23 -17.29
N GLY A 305 -0.07 7.75 -17.95
CA GLY A 305 -0.57 7.20 -19.22
C GLY A 305 -1.15 5.79 -19.07
N ILE A 306 -1.15 5.23 -17.87
CA ILE A 306 -1.66 3.89 -17.55
C ILE A 306 -3.11 4.03 -17.08
N ARG A 307 -3.99 3.26 -17.67
CA ARG A 307 -5.36 3.12 -17.20
C ARG A 307 -5.46 1.95 -16.24
N VAL A 308 -5.77 2.25 -14.97
CA VAL A 308 -6.03 1.22 -13.97
C VAL A 308 -7.48 0.74 -14.12
N ASP A 309 -7.68 -0.25 -14.95
CA ASP A 309 -8.98 -0.85 -15.22
C ASP A 309 -9.03 -2.33 -14.74
N LEU A 310 -10.13 -3.02 -15.04
CA LEU A 310 -10.33 -4.41 -14.65
C LEU A 310 -9.23 -5.34 -15.18
N ASP A 311 -8.78 -5.14 -16.41
CA ASP A 311 -7.76 -6.01 -17.03
C ASP A 311 -6.38 -5.78 -16.39
N TYR A 312 -6.01 -4.51 -16.13
CA TYR A 312 -4.81 -4.15 -15.38
C TYR A 312 -4.78 -4.84 -14.01
N LEU A 313 -5.85 -4.68 -13.22
CA LEU A 313 -5.96 -5.26 -11.88
C LEU A 313 -5.99 -6.80 -11.91
N THR A 314 -6.66 -7.40 -12.90
CA THR A 314 -6.70 -8.86 -13.05
C THR A 314 -5.32 -9.41 -13.35
N THR A 315 -4.54 -8.77 -14.21
CA THR A 315 -3.19 -9.18 -14.57
C THR A 315 -2.27 -9.19 -13.36
N GLY A 316 -2.28 -8.10 -12.58
CA GLY A 316 -1.45 -7.98 -11.37
C GLY A 316 -1.83 -8.93 -10.23
N LEU A 317 -3.05 -9.48 -10.24
CA LEU A 317 -3.51 -10.43 -9.21
C LEU A 317 -3.46 -11.90 -9.67
N SER A 318 -3.22 -12.14 -10.95
CA SER A 318 -3.14 -13.50 -11.52
C SER A 318 -1.81 -14.14 -11.17
N THR A 319 -1.83 -15.18 -10.35
CA THR A 319 -0.65 -16.03 -10.15
C THR A 319 -0.36 -16.80 -11.43
N LYS A 320 0.86 -16.71 -11.97
CA LYS A 320 1.32 -17.62 -13.02
C LYS A 320 1.17 -19.04 -12.49
N GLN A 321 0.27 -19.84 -13.05
CA GLN A 321 0.32 -21.30 -12.86
C GLN A 321 1.67 -21.76 -13.43
N SER A 322 2.56 -22.22 -12.56
CA SER A 322 3.76 -22.93 -13.00
C SER A 322 3.29 -24.15 -13.80
N THR A 323 3.36 -24.07 -15.11
CA THR A 323 3.32 -25.23 -15.98
C THR A 323 4.59 -26.05 -15.69
N GLN A 324 4.51 -26.93 -14.69
CA GLN A 324 5.44 -28.04 -14.61
C GLN A 324 5.15 -28.93 -15.86
N SER A 325 5.92 -28.69 -16.88
CA SER A 325 6.05 -29.67 -17.94
C SER A 325 6.68 -30.94 -17.34
N THR A 326 5.86 -31.91 -17.03
CA THR A 326 6.31 -33.30 -16.85
C THR A 326 6.91 -33.77 -18.16
N SER A 327 8.19 -33.52 -18.35
CA SER A 327 9.00 -34.26 -19.32
C SER A 327 9.14 -35.67 -18.78
N ALA A 328 8.25 -36.55 -19.23
CA ALA A 328 8.43 -37.96 -19.10
C ALA A 328 9.62 -38.36 -20.00
N ALA A 329 10.81 -38.43 -19.43
CA ALA A 329 11.94 -39.09 -20.03
C ALA A 329 11.63 -40.61 -20.01
N GLY A 330 11.24 -41.11 -21.14
CA GLY A 330 11.12 -42.56 -21.37
C GLY A 330 12.49 -43.25 -21.29
N VAL A 331 12.51 -44.22 -20.44
CA VAL A 331 13.58 -45.25 -20.37
C VAL A 331 13.63 -46.05 -21.65
N ARG A 332 14.79 -46.18 -22.23
CA ARG A 332 15.32 -47.39 -22.86
C ARG A 332 16.80 -47.53 -22.52
#